data_22d110bc65a0dda3081b467386e68a05
#
_entry.id   22d110bc65a0dda3081b467386e68a05
#
_cell.length_a   1.000
_cell.length_b   1.000
_cell.length_c   1.000
_cell.angle_alpha   90.00
_cell.angle_beta   90.00
_cell.angle_gamma   90.00
#
_symmetry.space_group_name_H-M   'P 1'
#
loop_
_entity.id
_entity.type
_entity.pdbx_description
1 polymer ?
#
loop_
_entity_poly.entity_id
_entity_poly.type
_entity_poly.pdbx_seq_one_letter_code
_entity_poly.pdbx_strand_id
1 'polypeptide(L)'
;SGLVGSEMCIRDSTLGYHRLLSHRSFKVPQWLARFFATCGALSAEYGPITWVGLHRQHHKHSDKALDPHNSRRGFWWSHCNWMFVRVPGEKRVRRYALDLRKDPYYRWLDQSFILLQIPLGLLLYVLGGWAFVLWGIPLRLVLVYHVTWLVNSANHKWGRRNYETQDNSTNNKWVAALTFGEGWHNNHHAFPSAAKQGFLPGQIDLTWYH
;
A
#
# COMPACT_ATOMS: atom_id res chain seq x y z
N SER A 1 -21.51 -7.28 3.05
CA SER A 1 -20.83 -7.56 1.76
C SER A 1 -19.88 -6.45 1.31
N GLY A 2 -20.12 -5.18 1.65
CA GLY A 2 -19.21 -4.08 1.29
C GLY A 2 -17.87 -4.09 2.03
N LEU A 3 -17.85 -4.53 3.28
CA LEU A 3 -16.63 -4.69 4.09
C LEU A 3 -15.67 -5.73 3.50
N VAL A 4 -16.19 -6.86 2.98
CA VAL A 4 -15.37 -7.92 2.35
C VAL A 4 -14.58 -7.41 1.15
N GLY A 5 -15.16 -6.51 0.34
CA GLY A 5 -14.44 -5.89 -0.79
C GLY A 5 -13.32 -4.95 -0.37
N SER A 6 -13.48 -4.21 0.73
CA SER A 6 -12.44 -3.33 1.28
C SER A 6 -11.28 -4.12 1.87
N GLU A 7 -11.59 -5.19 2.62
CA GLU A 7 -10.59 -6.10 3.19
C GLU A 7 -9.71 -6.71 2.10
N MET A 8 -10.33 -7.24 1.03
CA MET A 8 -9.61 -7.82 -0.10
C MET A 8 -8.65 -6.80 -0.72
N CYS A 9 -9.08 -5.56 -0.99
CA CYS A 9 -8.20 -4.56 -1.61
C CYS A 9 -7.05 -4.09 -0.73
N ILE A 10 -7.26 -3.91 0.58
CA ILE A 10 -6.19 -3.56 1.52
C ILE A 10 -5.17 -4.71 1.55
N ARG A 11 -5.62 -5.96 1.67
CA ARG A 11 -4.75 -7.13 1.72
C ARG A 11 -4.03 -7.38 0.40
N ASP A 12 -4.68 -7.17 -0.74
CA ASP A 12 -4.09 -7.37 -2.06
C ASP A 12 -3.05 -6.28 -2.39
N SER A 13 -3.28 -5.02 -2.02
CA SER A 13 -2.25 -3.98 -2.14
C SER A 13 -1.08 -4.27 -1.20
N THR A 14 -1.34 -4.73 0.02
CA THR A 14 -0.35 -5.13 1.01
C THR A 14 0.46 -6.34 0.54
N LEU A 15 -0.20 -7.43 0.16
CA LEU A 15 0.48 -8.65 -0.27
C LEU A 15 1.17 -8.45 -1.63
N GLY A 16 0.45 -7.88 -2.61
CA GLY A 16 0.93 -7.71 -3.98
C GLY A 16 1.95 -6.57 -4.11
N TYR A 17 1.53 -5.34 -3.90
CA TYR A 17 2.40 -4.18 -4.13
C TYR A 17 3.49 -4.05 -3.07
N HIS A 18 3.12 -4.20 -1.80
CA HIS A 18 4.03 -3.95 -0.70
C HIS A 18 5.02 -5.11 -0.50
N ARG A 19 4.55 -6.28 -0.04
CA ARG A 19 5.45 -7.38 0.34
C ARG A 19 6.07 -8.08 -0.87
N LEU A 20 5.29 -8.37 -1.92
CA LEU A 20 5.79 -9.10 -3.09
C LEU A 20 6.61 -8.22 -4.02
N LEU A 21 6.03 -7.12 -4.55
CA LEU A 21 6.67 -6.33 -5.60
C LEU A 21 7.68 -5.32 -5.05
N SER A 22 7.40 -4.66 -3.89
CA SER A 22 8.33 -3.67 -3.34
C SER A 22 9.51 -4.32 -2.64
N HIS A 23 9.24 -5.21 -1.69
CA HIS A 23 10.24 -5.79 -0.80
C HIS A 23 10.76 -7.15 -1.25
N ARG A 24 10.05 -7.80 -2.19
CA ARG A 24 10.40 -9.16 -2.67
C ARG A 24 10.54 -10.16 -1.51
N SER A 25 9.67 -10.03 -0.52
CA SER A 25 9.69 -10.79 0.74
C SER A 25 9.41 -12.28 0.54
N PHE A 26 8.81 -12.64 -0.59
CA PHE A 26 8.56 -14.03 -1.01
C PHE A 26 8.54 -14.12 -2.53
N LYS A 27 8.51 -15.35 -3.04
CA LYS A 27 8.50 -15.63 -4.49
C LYS A 27 7.25 -16.41 -4.87
N VAL A 28 6.67 -16.06 -6.00
CA VAL A 28 5.53 -16.76 -6.61
C VAL A 28 5.75 -16.89 -8.12
N PRO A 29 5.03 -17.79 -8.81
CA PRO A 29 4.99 -17.83 -10.26
C PRO A 29 4.53 -16.49 -10.85
N GLN A 30 5.03 -16.13 -12.04
CA GLN A 30 4.76 -14.84 -12.67
C GLN A 30 3.28 -14.53 -12.86
N TRP A 31 2.47 -15.54 -13.22
CA TRP A 31 1.03 -15.35 -13.36
C TRP A 31 0.35 -14.91 -12.06
N LEU A 32 0.80 -15.48 -10.92
CA LEU A 32 0.26 -15.14 -9.61
C LEU A 32 0.75 -13.75 -9.15
N ALA A 33 2.00 -13.38 -9.47
CA ALA A 33 2.50 -12.03 -9.22
C ALA A 33 1.70 -10.97 -9.99
N ARG A 34 1.34 -11.26 -11.25
CA ARG A 34 0.49 -10.39 -12.08
C ARG A 34 -0.94 -10.31 -11.55
N PHE A 35 -1.49 -11.43 -11.09
CA PHE A 35 -2.81 -11.46 -10.45
C PHE A 35 -2.84 -10.55 -9.21
N PHE A 36 -1.90 -10.70 -8.27
CA PHE A 36 -1.82 -9.83 -7.09
C PHE A 36 -1.58 -8.36 -7.45
N ALA A 37 -0.79 -8.09 -8.49
CA ALA A 37 -0.60 -6.73 -8.97
C ALA A 37 -1.91 -6.12 -9.53
N THR A 38 -2.74 -6.90 -10.22
CA THR A 38 -4.05 -6.45 -10.70
C THR A 38 -5.00 -6.18 -9.55
N CYS A 39 -5.03 -7.06 -8.56
CA CYS A 39 -5.81 -6.85 -7.34
C CYS A 39 -5.38 -5.58 -6.59
N GLY A 40 -4.05 -5.36 -6.48
CA GLY A 40 -3.51 -4.11 -5.92
C GLY A 40 -3.90 -2.88 -6.74
N ALA A 41 -3.95 -2.97 -8.07
CA ALA A 41 -4.36 -1.87 -8.94
C ALA A 41 -5.85 -1.48 -8.76
N LEU A 42 -6.69 -2.39 -8.30
CA LEU A 42 -8.08 -2.11 -7.96
C LEU A 42 -8.25 -1.19 -6.74
N SER A 43 -7.20 -1.01 -5.91
CA SER A 43 -7.21 0.02 -4.86
C SER A 43 -7.15 1.45 -5.42
N ALA A 44 -6.81 1.60 -6.69
CA ALA A 44 -6.65 2.88 -7.39
C ALA A 44 -5.64 3.85 -6.73
N GLU A 45 -4.71 3.36 -5.93
CA GLU A 45 -3.63 4.12 -5.25
C GLU A 45 -2.38 4.30 -6.14
N TYR A 46 -2.48 4.37 -7.40
CA TYR A 46 -1.47 4.30 -8.47
C TYR A 46 -1.30 2.90 -9.09
N GLY A 47 -0.65 2.87 -10.24
CA GLY A 47 -0.22 1.61 -10.84
C GLY A 47 1.04 1.04 -10.18
N PRO A 48 1.40 -0.22 -10.48
CA PRO A 48 2.44 -0.97 -9.75
C PRO A 48 3.83 -0.34 -9.82
N ILE A 49 4.22 0.26 -10.95
CA ILE A 49 5.55 0.86 -11.11
C ILE A 49 5.65 2.15 -10.28
N THR A 50 4.60 2.95 -10.31
CA THR A 50 4.56 4.22 -9.58
C THR A 50 4.45 3.96 -8.09
N TRP A 51 3.56 3.10 -7.64
CA TRP A 51 3.38 2.76 -6.22
C TRP A 51 4.67 2.17 -5.61
N VAL A 52 5.23 1.14 -6.25
CA VAL A 52 6.49 0.50 -5.79
C VAL A 52 7.65 1.49 -5.79
N GLY A 53 7.70 2.37 -6.78
CA GLY A 53 8.71 3.42 -6.84
C GLY A 53 8.63 4.40 -5.68
N LEU A 54 7.42 4.88 -5.35
CA LEU A 54 7.16 5.76 -4.21
C LEU A 54 7.52 5.08 -2.89
N HIS A 55 7.12 3.83 -2.71
CA HIS A 55 7.37 3.07 -1.50
C HIS A 55 8.87 2.79 -1.28
N ARG A 56 9.60 2.37 -2.32
CA ARG A 56 11.06 2.18 -2.23
C ARG A 56 11.81 3.51 -2.02
N GLN A 57 11.30 4.62 -2.57
CA GLN A 57 11.82 5.96 -2.29
C GLN A 57 11.59 6.34 -0.84
N HIS A 58 10.41 6.05 -0.27
CA HIS A 58 10.10 6.24 1.13
C HIS A 58 11.09 5.47 2.02
N HIS A 59 11.26 4.17 1.85
CA HIS A 59 12.22 3.39 2.64
C HIS A 59 13.65 3.92 2.58
N LYS A 60 14.08 4.35 1.39
CA LYS A 60 15.43 4.92 1.21
C LYS A 60 15.62 6.27 1.90
N HIS A 61 14.57 7.06 2.00
CA HIS A 61 14.62 8.45 2.47
C HIS A 61 13.63 8.74 3.61
N SER A 62 13.19 7.71 4.33
CA SER A 62 12.14 7.79 5.34
C SER A 62 12.34 8.97 6.28
N ASP A 63 11.30 9.81 6.40
CA ASP A 63 11.27 11.04 7.19
C ASP A 63 12.33 12.10 6.82
N LYS A 64 12.91 12.03 5.61
CA LYS A 64 13.86 13.01 5.07
C LYS A 64 13.21 13.83 3.95
N ALA A 65 13.93 14.82 3.42
CA ALA A 65 13.42 15.76 2.42
C ALA A 65 12.90 15.09 1.12
N LEU A 66 13.44 13.94 0.73
CA LEU A 66 13.04 13.19 -0.46
C LEU A 66 11.96 12.15 -0.20
N ASP A 67 11.51 12.00 1.04
CA ASP A 67 10.38 11.13 1.37
C ASP A 67 9.07 11.76 0.87
N PRO A 68 8.29 11.05 0.03
CA PRO A 68 7.02 11.58 -0.49
C PRO A 68 6.07 12.02 0.62
N HIS A 69 5.91 11.19 1.63
CA HIS A 69 4.98 11.42 2.75
C HIS A 69 5.70 11.64 4.09
N ASN A 70 6.79 12.40 4.06
CA ASN A 70 7.60 12.73 5.23
C ASN A 70 6.77 13.18 6.44
N SER A 71 6.75 12.39 7.50
CA SER A 71 5.94 12.61 8.70
C SER A 71 6.34 13.86 9.50
N ARG A 72 7.59 14.32 9.35
CA ARG A 72 8.09 15.55 10.01
C ARG A 72 7.43 16.82 9.48
N ARG A 73 6.76 16.76 8.31
CA ARG A 73 5.96 17.85 7.76
C ARG A 73 4.55 17.94 8.37
N GLY A 74 4.21 17.01 9.25
CA GLY A 74 2.93 16.97 9.97
C GLY A 74 2.04 15.81 9.57
N PHE A 75 1.04 15.52 10.43
CA PHE A 75 0.11 14.40 10.26
C PHE A 75 -0.64 14.47 8.93
N TRP A 76 -1.29 15.58 8.65
CA TRP A 76 -2.10 15.73 7.43
C TRP A 76 -1.25 15.70 6.15
N TRP A 77 0.00 16.16 6.23
CA TRP A 77 0.93 16.00 5.13
C TRP A 77 1.15 14.52 4.82
N SER A 78 1.62 13.75 5.79
CA SER A 78 1.92 12.33 5.59
C SER A 78 0.67 11.48 5.35
N HIS A 79 -0.50 11.91 5.86
CA HIS A 79 -1.75 11.20 5.65
C HIS A 79 -2.24 11.35 4.20
N CYS A 80 -2.49 12.54 3.72
CA CYS A 80 -3.10 12.73 2.40
C CYS A 80 -2.56 13.92 1.59
N ASN A 81 -2.10 15.03 2.21
CA ASN A 81 -1.83 16.26 1.47
C ASN A 81 -0.66 16.14 0.48
N TRP A 82 0.30 15.22 0.74
CA TRP A 82 1.44 14.99 -0.15
C TRP A 82 1.03 14.60 -1.58
N MET A 83 -0.12 13.98 -1.75
CA MET A 83 -0.61 13.54 -3.08
C MET A 83 -1.10 14.70 -3.95
N PHE A 84 -1.49 15.82 -3.34
CA PHE A 84 -1.97 17.02 -4.05
C PHE A 84 -0.85 17.99 -4.42
N VAL A 85 0.39 17.67 -4.05
CA VAL A 85 1.55 18.55 -4.29
C VAL A 85 2.67 17.75 -4.95
N ARG A 86 3.38 18.35 -5.89
CA ARG A 86 4.56 17.71 -6.47
C ARG A 86 5.63 17.50 -5.41
N VAL A 87 5.99 16.24 -5.19
CA VAL A 87 7.03 15.88 -4.22
C VAL A 87 8.42 15.99 -4.87
N PRO A 88 9.43 16.50 -4.15
CA PRO A 88 10.81 16.48 -4.62
C PRO A 88 11.21 15.07 -5.07
N GLY A 89 11.72 14.95 -6.28
CA GLY A 89 12.13 13.65 -6.82
C GLY A 89 11.05 12.83 -7.50
N GLU A 90 9.81 13.30 -7.64
CA GLU A 90 8.71 12.61 -8.34
C GLU A 90 9.10 12.11 -9.74
N LYS A 91 9.83 12.92 -10.53
CA LYS A 91 10.36 12.49 -11.83
C LYS A 91 11.33 11.30 -11.74
N ARG A 92 11.88 11.02 -10.55
CA ARG A 92 12.83 9.92 -10.30
C ARG A 92 12.16 8.67 -9.73
N VAL A 93 10.90 8.76 -9.29
CA VAL A 93 10.16 7.64 -8.67
C VAL A 93 10.28 6.36 -9.49
N ARG A 94 10.05 6.44 -10.79
CA ARG A 94 10.12 5.27 -11.67
C ARG A 94 11.51 4.64 -11.77
N ARG A 95 12.58 5.30 -11.32
CA ARG A 95 13.94 4.73 -11.25
C ARG A 95 14.09 3.73 -10.10
N TYR A 96 13.26 3.84 -9.07
CA TYR A 96 13.25 2.87 -7.97
C TYR A 96 12.56 1.55 -8.33
N ALA A 97 11.81 1.51 -9.43
CA ALA A 97 11.07 0.33 -9.92
C ALA A 97 11.51 -0.10 -11.33
N LEU A 98 12.82 -0.02 -11.66
CA LEU A 98 13.35 -0.39 -12.98
C LEU A 98 13.13 -1.86 -13.33
N ASP A 99 13.12 -2.73 -12.34
CA ASP A 99 12.80 -4.15 -12.46
C ASP A 99 11.40 -4.37 -13.03
N LEU A 100 10.38 -3.70 -12.47
CA LEU A 100 9.00 -3.80 -12.95
C LEU A 100 8.80 -3.15 -14.32
N ARG A 101 9.54 -2.09 -14.62
CA ARG A 101 9.48 -1.41 -15.92
C ARG A 101 9.92 -2.29 -17.11
N LYS A 102 10.64 -3.37 -16.87
CA LYS A 102 11.05 -4.32 -17.92
C LYS A 102 9.88 -5.17 -18.40
N ASP A 103 8.89 -5.45 -17.54
CA ASP A 103 7.73 -6.26 -17.88
C ASP A 103 6.65 -5.40 -18.56
N PRO A 104 6.23 -5.74 -19.81
CA PRO A 104 5.17 -5.02 -20.51
C PRO A 104 3.84 -5.00 -19.77
N TYR A 105 3.53 -6.07 -19.01
CA TYR A 105 2.30 -6.18 -18.23
C TYR A 105 2.23 -5.11 -17.14
N TYR A 106 3.31 -4.93 -16.36
CA TYR A 106 3.33 -3.88 -15.32
C TYR A 106 3.32 -2.48 -15.91
N ARG A 107 3.91 -2.26 -17.10
CA ARG A 107 3.81 -0.97 -17.79
C ARG A 107 2.36 -0.65 -18.22
N TRP A 108 1.68 -1.64 -18.80
CA TRP A 108 0.27 -1.51 -19.16
C TRP A 108 -0.58 -1.23 -17.93
N LEU A 109 -0.42 -2.02 -16.87
CA LEU A 109 -1.18 -1.88 -15.64
C LEU A 109 -0.92 -0.53 -14.94
N ASP A 110 0.33 -0.01 -14.99
CA ASP A 110 0.69 1.30 -14.42
C ASP A 110 0.02 2.48 -15.13
N GLN A 111 -0.30 2.31 -16.41
CA GLN A 111 -0.98 3.35 -17.21
C GLN A 111 -2.50 3.23 -17.16
N SER A 112 -3.02 2.03 -16.97
CA SER A 112 -4.45 1.73 -17.09
C SER A 112 -5.14 1.39 -15.77
N PHE A 113 -4.45 1.44 -14.62
CA PHE A 113 -4.98 0.98 -13.33
C PHE A 113 -6.35 1.59 -12.98
N ILE A 114 -6.56 2.87 -13.28
CA ILE A 114 -7.84 3.53 -12.97
C ILE A 114 -8.98 3.00 -13.87
N LEU A 115 -8.67 2.58 -15.10
CA LEU A 115 -9.66 2.06 -16.03
C LEU A 115 -10.24 0.71 -15.58
N LEU A 116 -9.56 -0.01 -14.66
CA LEU A 116 -10.07 -1.24 -14.07
C LEU A 116 -11.36 -1.04 -13.27
N GLN A 117 -11.62 0.21 -12.85
CA GLN A 117 -12.88 0.53 -12.17
C GLN A 117 -14.10 0.43 -13.12
N ILE A 118 -13.90 0.53 -14.43
CA ILE A 118 -14.98 0.45 -15.42
C ILE A 118 -15.58 -0.98 -15.48
N PRO A 119 -14.80 -2.03 -15.79
CA PRO A 119 -15.35 -3.40 -15.80
C PRO A 119 -15.83 -3.83 -14.41
N LEU A 120 -15.16 -3.40 -13.33
CA LEU A 120 -15.65 -3.65 -11.97
C LEU A 120 -17.01 -2.98 -11.73
N GLY A 121 -17.18 -1.73 -12.14
CA GLY A 121 -18.45 -1.01 -12.02
C GLY A 121 -19.59 -1.65 -12.80
N LEU A 122 -19.31 -2.10 -14.04
CA LEU A 122 -20.29 -2.83 -14.85
C LEU A 122 -20.69 -4.14 -14.18
N LEU A 123 -19.74 -4.92 -13.67
CA LEU A 123 -20.02 -6.15 -12.94
C LEU A 123 -20.87 -5.89 -11.70
N LEU A 124 -20.51 -4.91 -10.89
CA LEU A 124 -21.25 -4.55 -9.67
C LEU A 124 -22.66 -4.06 -10.00
N TYR A 125 -22.82 -3.30 -11.09
CA TYR A 125 -24.13 -2.84 -11.54
C TYR A 125 -25.04 -4.02 -11.94
N VAL A 126 -24.51 -4.99 -12.67
CA VAL A 126 -25.26 -6.20 -13.05
C VAL A 126 -25.64 -7.03 -11.84
N LEU A 127 -24.76 -7.12 -10.81
CA LEU A 127 -25.01 -7.92 -9.62
C LEU A 127 -25.97 -7.27 -8.61
N GLY A 128 -26.06 -5.96 -8.54
CA GLY A 128 -26.86 -5.28 -7.51
C GLY A 128 -27.17 -3.81 -7.77
N GLY A 129 -27.09 -3.38 -9.04
CA GLY A 129 -27.44 -2.03 -9.46
C GLY A 129 -26.53 -0.95 -8.85
N TRP A 130 -27.04 0.27 -8.83
CA TRP A 130 -26.28 1.44 -8.34
C TRP A 130 -25.83 1.33 -6.89
N ALA A 131 -26.57 0.64 -6.03
CA ALA A 131 -26.18 0.42 -4.65
C ALA A 131 -24.82 -0.31 -4.56
N PHE A 132 -24.63 -1.37 -5.35
CA PHE A 132 -23.36 -2.11 -5.38
C PHE A 132 -22.22 -1.28 -5.97
N VAL A 133 -22.49 -0.45 -6.98
CA VAL A 133 -21.49 0.46 -7.55
C VAL A 133 -21.03 1.47 -6.51
N LEU A 134 -21.95 2.13 -5.80
CA LEU A 134 -21.63 3.13 -4.78
C LEU A 134 -20.86 2.55 -3.59
N TRP A 135 -21.24 1.37 -3.12
CA TRP A 135 -20.52 0.70 -2.04
C TRP A 135 -19.19 0.10 -2.50
N GLY A 136 -19.16 -0.51 -3.69
CA GLY A 136 -18.01 -1.27 -4.19
C GLY A 136 -16.93 -0.43 -4.87
N ILE A 137 -17.18 0.85 -5.21
CA ILE A 137 -16.18 1.74 -5.78
C ILE A 137 -15.94 2.95 -4.86
N PRO A 138 -16.74 4.02 -4.86
CA PRO A 138 -16.33 5.23 -4.13
C PRO A 138 -16.19 5.01 -2.64
N LEU A 139 -17.14 4.34 -1.98
CA LEU A 139 -17.04 4.15 -0.54
C LEU A 139 -15.89 3.22 -0.17
N ARG A 140 -15.71 2.12 -0.91
CA ARG A 140 -14.56 1.24 -0.75
C ARG A 140 -13.23 1.99 -0.90
N LEU A 141 -13.07 2.82 -1.94
CA LEU A 141 -11.85 3.57 -2.18
C LEU A 141 -11.54 4.55 -1.04
N VAL A 142 -12.55 5.27 -0.55
CA VAL A 142 -12.37 6.17 0.60
C VAL A 142 -11.87 5.41 1.83
N LEU A 143 -12.47 4.26 2.15
CA LEU A 143 -12.04 3.43 3.29
C LEU A 143 -10.61 2.91 3.10
N VAL A 144 -10.30 2.33 1.93
CA VAL A 144 -8.97 1.81 1.60
C VAL A 144 -7.91 2.91 1.73
N TYR A 145 -8.15 4.08 1.16
CA TYR A 145 -7.22 5.20 1.21
C TYR A 145 -6.92 5.64 2.63
N HIS A 146 -7.94 5.91 3.43
CA HIS A 146 -7.71 6.37 4.80
C HIS A 146 -7.00 5.30 5.65
N VAL A 147 -7.35 4.03 5.50
CA VAL A 147 -6.70 2.94 6.23
C VAL A 147 -5.22 2.79 5.81
N THR A 148 -4.92 2.84 4.51
CA THR A 148 -3.54 2.79 4.01
C THR A 148 -2.74 4.02 4.46
N TRP A 149 -3.32 5.22 4.38
CA TRP A 149 -2.64 6.46 4.79
C TRP A 149 -2.38 6.56 6.29
N LEU A 150 -3.10 5.82 7.13
CA LEU A 150 -2.77 5.69 8.56
C LEU A 150 -1.40 5.04 8.77
N VAL A 151 -0.96 4.15 7.88
CA VAL A 151 0.38 3.58 7.93
C VAL A 151 1.44 4.66 7.74
N ASN A 152 1.22 5.59 6.80
CA ASN A 152 2.15 6.69 6.53
C ASN A 152 2.14 7.78 7.62
N SER A 153 1.02 7.97 8.30
CA SER A 153 0.82 9.07 9.25
C SER A 153 0.87 8.62 10.70
N ALA A 154 -0.08 7.78 11.13
CA ALA A 154 -0.20 7.35 12.50
C ALA A 154 0.99 6.51 12.96
N ASN A 155 1.48 5.61 12.12
CA ASN A 155 2.64 4.76 12.43
C ASN A 155 4.00 5.50 12.40
N HIS A 156 4.05 6.73 11.93
CA HIS A 156 5.23 7.58 12.09
C HIS A 156 5.06 8.64 13.18
N LYS A 157 3.99 8.53 13.99
CA LYS A 157 3.72 9.52 15.06
C LYS A 157 3.31 8.89 16.38
N TRP A 158 2.54 7.80 16.37
CA TRP A 158 1.96 7.19 17.56
C TRP A 158 2.17 5.69 17.58
N GLY A 159 2.80 5.18 18.64
CA GLY A 159 3.02 3.76 18.83
C GLY A 159 4.26 3.46 19.66
N ARG A 160 4.65 2.21 19.66
CA ARG A 160 5.85 1.72 20.35
C ARG A 160 6.92 1.36 19.31
N ARG A 161 8.17 1.54 19.67
CA ARG A 161 9.32 1.09 18.86
C ARG A 161 9.89 -0.17 19.51
N ASN A 162 10.03 -1.22 18.69
CA ASN A 162 10.70 -2.44 19.12
C ASN A 162 12.18 -2.43 18.69
N TYR A 163 12.48 -1.69 17.64
CA TYR A 163 13.81 -1.63 17.04
C TYR A 163 14.22 -0.17 16.81
N GLU A 164 15.52 0.08 16.95
CA GLU A 164 16.09 1.38 16.59
C GLU A 164 16.18 1.49 15.08
N THR A 165 15.47 2.46 14.51
CA THR A 165 15.51 2.83 13.10
C THR A 165 15.87 4.31 12.99
N GLN A 166 16.37 4.74 11.81
CA GLN A 166 16.76 6.14 11.57
C GLN A 166 15.57 7.07 11.28
N ASP A 167 14.37 6.54 11.28
CA ASP A 167 13.11 7.21 11.01
C ASP A 167 12.19 7.23 12.24
N ASN A 168 10.99 7.78 12.11
CA ASN A 168 10.00 7.87 13.18
C ASN A 168 9.03 6.68 13.21
N SER A 169 9.30 5.59 12.48
CA SER A 169 8.39 4.44 12.40
C SER A 169 8.10 3.85 13.78
N THR A 170 6.86 3.52 14.04
CA THR A 170 6.36 2.91 15.27
C THR A 170 5.44 1.74 14.96
N ASN A 171 5.25 0.86 15.94
CA ASN A 171 4.27 -0.21 15.92
C ASN A 171 2.98 0.27 16.59
N ASN A 172 1.88 0.26 15.86
CA ASN A 172 0.58 0.67 16.35
C ASN A 172 -0.43 -0.47 16.16
N LYS A 173 -0.90 -1.05 17.26
CA LYS A 173 -1.81 -2.21 17.23
C LYS A 173 -3.16 -1.92 16.58
N TRP A 174 -3.67 -0.68 16.70
CA TRP A 174 -4.94 -0.31 16.09
C TRP A 174 -4.82 -0.19 14.57
N VAL A 175 -3.74 0.43 14.10
CA VAL A 175 -3.44 0.46 12.68
C VAL A 175 -3.18 -0.95 12.17
N ALA A 176 -2.44 -1.79 12.91
CA ALA A 176 -2.21 -3.19 12.54
C ALA A 176 -3.52 -3.98 12.39
N ALA A 177 -4.49 -3.77 13.28
CA ALA A 177 -5.80 -4.41 13.17
C ALA A 177 -6.57 -3.95 11.92
N LEU A 178 -6.55 -2.66 11.61
CA LEU A 178 -7.24 -2.09 10.44
C LEU A 178 -6.56 -2.44 9.11
N THR A 179 -5.24 -2.65 9.12
CA THR A 179 -4.41 -2.88 7.92
C THR A 179 -3.94 -4.33 7.78
N PHE A 180 -4.51 -5.26 8.56
CA PHE A 180 -4.19 -6.69 8.55
C PHE A 180 -2.71 -7.01 8.83
N GLY A 181 -2.01 -6.13 9.54
CA GLY A 181 -0.63 -6.34 9.99
C GLY A 181 0.36 -5.24 9.64
N GLU A 182 0.05 -4.34 8.70
CA GLU A 182 0.98 -3.27 8.28
C GLU A 182 1.24 -2.22 9.36
N GLY A 183 0.43 -2.19 10.43
CA GLY A 183 0.66 -1.35 11.61
C GLY A 183 1.86 -1.79 12.48
N TRP A 184 2.47 -2.96 12.21
CA TRP A 184 3.77 -3.35 12.80
C TRP A 184 4.92 -2.70 12.03
N HIS A 185 4.84 -1.41 11.85
CA HIS A 185 5.59 -0.64 10.88
C HIS A 185 7.05 -0.39 11.28
N ASN A 186 7.34 -0.25 12.57
CA ASN A 186 8.73 -0.19 13.05
C ASN A 186 9.48 -1.53 12.83
N ASN A 187 8.79 -2.65 13.04
CA ASN A 187 9.35 -3.96 12.70
C ASN A 187 9.67 -4.05 11.22
N HIS A 188 8.73 -3.58 10.38
CA HIS A 188 8.89 -3.56 8.94
C HIS A 188 10.04 -2.66 8.48
N HIS A 189 10.17 -1.45 9.02
CA HIS A 189 11.29 -0.55 8.70
C HIS A 189 12.65 -1.09 9.15
N ALA A 190 12.68 -1.85 10.25
CA ALA A 190 13.90 -2.54 10.70
C ALA A 190 14.27 -3.73 9.81
N PHE A 191 13.27 -4.47 9.30
CA PHE A 191 13.46 -5.68 8.48
C PHE A 191 12.54 -5.69 7.26
N PRO A 192 12.76 -4.82 6.27
CA PRO A 192 11.81 -4.62 5.17
C PRO A 192 11.64 -5.84 4.26
N SER A 193 12.61 -6.74 4.21
CA SER A 193 12.52 -7.99 3.43
C SER A 193 11.76 -9.12 4.13
N ALA A 194 11.39 -8.96 5.41
CA ALA A 194 10.63 -9.96 6.13
C ALA A 194 9.18 -10.03 5.61
N ALA A 195 8.72 -11.23 5.25
CA ALA A 195 7.35 -11.43 4.80
C ALA A 195 6.34 -11.30 5.95
N LYS A 196 6.71 -11.69 7.15
CA LYS A 196 5.95 -11.46 8.39
C LYS A 196 6.40 -10.15 9.01
N GLN A 197 5.47 -9.33 9.49
CA GLN A 197 5.77 -8.05 10.15
C GLN A 197 5.52 -8.09 11.68
N GLY A 198 4.62 -8.93 12.14
CA GLY A 198 4.38 -9.13 13.58
C GLY A 198 5.38 -10.14 14.17
N PHE A 199 6.46 -9.69 14.81
CA PHE A 199 7.54 -10.56 15.30
C PHE A 199 7.36 -11.02 16.74
N LEU A 200 6.74 -10.21 17.59
CA LEU A 200 6.59 -10.49 19.01
C LEU A 200 5.25 -11.16 19.32
N PRO A 201 5.15 -11.90 20.44
CA PRO A 201 3.88 -12.44 20.92
C PRO A 201 2.80 -11.35 21.00
N GLY A 202 1.61 -11.65 20.48
CA GLY A 202 0.48 -10.69 20.41
C GLY A 202 0.52 -9.72 19.24
N GLN A 203 1.57 -9.73 18.43
CA GLN A 203 1.62 -8.98 17.17
C GLN A 203 1.03 -9.81 16.04
N ILE A 204 -0.29 -9.77 15.91
CA ILE A 204 -1.02 -10.53 14.88
C ILE A 204 -0.81 -9.85 13.51
N ASP A 205 -0.33 -10.62 12.55
CA ASP A 205 -0.14 -10.21 11.16
C ASP A 205 -1.01 -11.11 10.26
N LEU A 206 -2.25 -10.67 10.03
CA LEU A 206 -3.22 -11.46 9.28
C LEU A 206 -2.80 -11.67 7.82
N THR A 207 -2.07 -10.73 7.24
CA THR A 207 -1.55 -10.88 5.87
C THR A 207 -0.52 -12.01 5.76
N TRP A 208 0.20 -12.33 6.83
CA TRP A 208 1.15 -13.45 6.85
C TRP A 208 0.48 -14.83 6.84
N TYR A 209 -0.73 -14.95 7.40
CA TYR A 209 -1.43 -16.24 7.52
C TYR A 209 -2.20 -16.64 6.24
N HIS A 210 -2.05 -15.94 5.15
CA HIS A 210 -2.62 -16.21 3.84
C HIS A 210 -1.56 -16.56 2.81
#